data_0d5dbcda8250f20664a94405943d5588
#
_entry.id   0d5dbcda8250f20664a94405943d5588
#
_cell.length_a   1.000
_cell.length_b   1.000
_cell.length_c   1.000
_cell.angle_alpha   90.00
_cell.angle_beta   90.00
_cell.angle_gamma   90.00
#
_symmetry.space_group_name_H-M   'P 1'
#
loop_
_entity.id
_entity.type
_entity.pdbx_description
1 polymer ?
#
loop_
_entity_poly.entity_id
_entity_poly.type
_entity_poly.pdbx_seq_one_letter_code
_entity_poly.pdbx_strand_id
1 'polypeptide(L)'
;MVSTILGLMLVSMEVVMAQKNPKTDFCRRFGHQTAVVDKKLFLDGGQVNYNSIQENPTNVTNTFLSYHDLTTSPKGIEMPELFANLSKNASIPSLSGGSLWADAVNKYFYLFGGENYASLPTSPQDVYRYDIINDHWNTMGPPNSDIKSVSWGAGVGASSIGSGFVYGGWLSNLSVAGWTGPPMATNSLIKYDMERNTWFNITGPDKTGRAEGAMVYVPASDDGLLVHFGGVDVGPNGTQTPNPMNTIRIYDIRSTKWYNQTATGDVPPNRKRFCADSAWSADRTSYNIYLYGGLGFGDNGPGFDDMWILSLPSFQWINYYKSPAGAVSPHHSLSCNVVGGGQMLVIGGTFPITDSCDSPQTWGVHNADLGKVSGKAWNTYDPNITSYRVPPEVINVIGGSQLGGAKTTRPPNGWNAELEVYFQQNGSSTTRVPTRELPSDKKGSSGIKLAPGAIAGIAIGGALLVASLIVGICFCIRRKKHRNQIQIGSPRPQPITKALPQVPKEHFSPQSQHSHPYRQKPAPQSQHELITEPEPVELYGSHYRMTTGYTKDEGLGMQKLEEAQADAPAPLYYSRSPPPPPPPPSSEPPALAPAPAASPNPSMYSTRWGRGRDLSGWGVR
;
A
#
# COMPACT_ATOMS: atom_id res chain seq x y z
N MET A 1 -39.57 41.78 57.12
CA MET A 1 -39.39 41.79 55.66
C MET A 1 -38.29 40.77 55.32
N VAL A 2 -38.72 39.60 54.98
CA VAL A 2 -37.81 38.52 54.60
C VAL A 2 -37.92 38.35 53.09
N SER A 3 -36.89 38.80 52.37
CA SER A 3 -36.81 38.65 50.91
C SER A 3 -36.22 37.27 50.60
N THR A 4 -37.06 36.42 50.09
CA THR A 4 -36.71 35.07 49.62
C THR A 4 -36.06 35.19 48.25
N ILE A 5 -34.77 34.98 48.16
CA ILE A 5 -34.06 34.86 46.88
C ILE A 5 -34.20 33.41 46.42
N LEU A 6 -35.05 33.20 45.44
CA LEU A 6 -35.23 31.91 44.73
C LEU A 6 -34.13 31.83 43.65
N GLY A 7 -33.05 31.14 43.96
CA GLY A 7 -32.01 30.85 43.02
C GLY A 7 -32.50 29.80 42.00
N LEU A 8 -32.76 30.22 40.77
CA LEU A 8 -32.98 29.32 39.64
C LEU A 8 -31.62 28.65 39.30
N MET A 9 -31.42 27.42 39.75
CA MET A 9 -30.39 26.56 39.17
C MET A 9 -30.87 26.12 37.80
N LEU A 10 -30.38 26.77 36.75
CA LEU A 10 -30.37 26.24 35.39
C LEU A 10 -29.38 25.07 35.36
N VAL A 11 -29.90 23.86 35.54
CA VAL A 11 -29.18 22.65 35.20
C VAL A 11 -29.18 22.61 33.67
N SER A 12 -28.07 23.03 33.07
CA SER A 12 -27.79 22.72 31.68
C SER A 12 -27.68 21.21 31.58
N MET A 13 -28.73 20.53 31.17
CA MET A 13 -28.65 19.17 30.66
C MET A 13 -27.82 19.24 29.38
N GLU A 14 -26.51 19.07 29.49
CA GLU A 14 -25.75 18.64 28.35
C GLU A 14 -26.33 17.30 27.94
N VAL A 15 -27.05 17.30 26.83
CA VAL A 15 -27.48 16.10 26.15
C VAL A 15 -26.17 15.44 25.71
N VAL A 16 -25.66 14.52 26.52
CA VAL A 16 -24.57 13.64 26.11
C VAL A 16 -25.14 12.82 24.95
N MET A 17 -24.90 13.29 23.75
CA MET A 17 -25.20 12.53 22.54
C MET A 17 -24.45 11.22 22.68
N ALA A 18 -25.17 10.12 22.78
CA ALA A 18 -24.57 8.81 22.88
C ALA A 18 -23.62 8.62 21.68
N GLN A 19 -22.37 8.27 21.97
CA GLN A 19 -21.38 8.02 20.92
C GLN A 19 -21.92 6.92 20.01
N LYS A 20 -22.04 7.22 18.70
CA LYS A 20 -22.51 6.24 17.71
C LYS A 20 -21.55 5.05 17.66
N ASN A 21 -22.12 3.86 17.60
CA ASN A 21 -21.37 2.62 17.54
C ASN A 21 -20.99 2.30 16.08
N PRO A 22 -19.69 2.16 15.75
CA PRO A 22 -19.25 1.93 14.38
C PRO A 22 -19.66 0.56 13.80
N LYS A 23 -20.20 -0.34 14.63
CA LYS A 23 -20.67 -1.67 14.23
C LYS A 23 -22.20 -1.71 14.07
N THR A 24 -22.97 -1.20 15.06
CA THR A 24 -24.44 -1.29 15.06
C THR A 24 -25.12 -0.15 14.33
N ASP A 25 -24.49 1.03 14.30
CA ASP A 25 -25.05 2.24 13.72
C ASP A 25 -24.44 2.57 12.34
N PHE A 26 -23.64 1.68 11.78
CA PHE A 26 -22.93 1.86 10.53
C PHE A 26 -23.88 2.12 9.36
N CYS A 27 -23.51 3.08 8.49
CA CYS A 27 -24.18 3.36 7.22
C CYS A 27 -23.20 3.24 6.06
N ARG A 28 -22.15 4.06 6.02
CA ARG A 28 -21.08 4.02 5.01
C ARG A 28 -19.79 4.62 5.55
N ARG A 29 -18.64 4.28 4.92
CA ARG A 29 -17.32 4.88 5.19
C ARG A 29 -16.56 5.12 3.90
N PHE A 30 -15.71 6.14 3.86
CA PHE A 30 -14.88 6.44 2.71
C PHE A 30 -13.61 7.20 3.11
N GLY A 31 -12.60 7.20 2.22
CA GLY A 31 -11.32 7.88 2.47
C GLY A 31 -10.50 7.28 3.61
N HIS A 32 -10.88 6.10 4.13
CA HIS A 32 -10.13 5.34 5.12
C HIS A 32 -8.92 4.67 4.47
N GLN A 33 -7.98 4.26 5.29
CA GLN A 33 -6.81 3.47 4.89
C GLN A 33 -6.84 2.09 5.54
N THR A 34 -6.23 1.10 4.86
CA THR A 34 -6.25 -0.30 5.28
C THR A 34 -4.88 -0.95 5.27
N ALA A 35 -4.69 -1.95 6.14
CA ALA A 35 -3.50 -2.81 6.18
C ALA A 35 -3.87 -4.24 6.58
N VAL A 36 -3.31 -5.23 5.90
CA VAL A 36 -3.51 -6.65 6.22
C VAL A 36 -2.31 -7.19 6.98
N VAL A 37 -2.51 -7.61 8.22
CA VAL A 37 -1.48 -8.24 9.06
C VAL A 37 -2.12 -9.34 9.91
N ASP A 38 -1.48 -10.49 10.02
CA ASP A 38 -1.91 -11.60 10.88
C ASP A 38 -3.38 -12.02 10.70
N LYS A 39 -3.81 -12.16 9.46
CA LYS A 39 -5.21 -12.49 9.14
C LYS A 39 -6.23 -11.50 9.72
N LYS A 40 -5.81 -10.27 9.91
CA LYS A 40 -6.68 -9.14 10.25
C LYS A 40 -6.52 -8.07 9.20
N LEU A 41 -7.63 -7.55 8.70
CA LEU A 41 -7.68 -6.39 7.83
C LEU A 41 -8.03 -5.18 8.68
N PHE A 42 -7.04 -4.37 9.00
CA PHE A 42 -7.18 -3.16 9.82
C PHE A 42 -7.72 -2.00 8.99
N LEU A 43 -8.54 -1.17 9.63
CA LEU A 43 -9.13 0.03 9.06
C LEU A 43 -8.92 1.19 10.02
N ASP A 44 -8.39 2.28 9.51
CA ASP A 44 -8.15 3.50 10.27
C ASP A 44 -8.61 4.74 9.50
N GLY A 45 -9.07 5.77 10.23
CA GLY A 45 -9.42 7.08 9.68
C GLY A 45 -10.58 7.07 8.70
N GLY A 46 -10.56 8.05 7.79
CA GLY A 46 -11.65 8.32 6.85
C GLY A 46 -12.84 9.03 7.48
N GLN A 47 -13.90 9.13 6.68
CA GLN A 47 -15.19 9.65 7.08
C GLN A 47 -16.19 8.50 7.21
N VAL A 48 -17.16 8.64 8.13
CA VAL A 48 -18.23 7.68 8.36
C VAL A 48 -19.57 8.41 8.45
N ASN A 49 -20.61 7.82 7.90
CA ASN A 49 -21.99 8.17 8.16
C ASN A 49 -22.66 7.08 8.98
N TYR A 50 -23.62 7.46 9.79
CA TYR A 50 -24.37 6.54 10.63
C TYR A 50 -25.80 6.36 10.12
N ASN A 51 -26.37 5.21 10.40
CA ASN A 51 -27.76 4.86 10.07
C ASN A 51 -28.73 5.58 11.06
N SER A 52 -29.89 6.11 10.67
CA SER A 52 -30.27 6.38 9.29
C SER A 52 -29.56 7.63 8.75
N ILE A 53 -29.16 7.62 7.49
CA ILE A 53 -28.41 8.75 6.90
C ILE A 53 -29.25 10.03 6.85
N GLN A 54 -30.57 9.92 6.74
CA GLN A 54 -31.49 11.06 6.74
C GLN A 54 -31.50 11.81 8.09
N GLU A 55 -31.31 11.07 9.19
CA GLU A 55 -31.21 11.65 10.55
C GLU A 55 -29.75 12.02 10.89
N ASN A 56 -28.76 11.42 10.21
CA ASN A 56 -27.34 11.62 10.42
C ASN A 56 -26.64 11.99 9.09
N PRO A 57 -27.02 13.10 8.42
CA PRO A 57 -26.52 13.43 7.08
C PRO A 57 -25.04 13.90 7.06
N THR A 58 -24.50 14.25 8.23
CA THR A 58 -23.16 14.81 8.35
C THR A 58 -22.10 13.71 8.27
N ASN A 59 -21.07 13.94 7.46
CA ASN A 59 -19.87 13.12 7.47
C ASN A 59 -19.10 13.34 8.77
N VAL A 60 -18.79 12.27 9.47
CA VAL A 60 -18.09 12.30 10.76
C VAL A 60 -16.71 11.66 10.60
N THR A 61 -15.67 12.32 11.10
CA THR A 61 -14.34 11.71 11.14
C THR A 61 -14.36 10.42 11.95
N ASN A 62 -13.93 9.31 11.36
CA ASN A 62 -13.85 8.02 12.04
C ASN A 62 -12.67 8.00 13.02
N THR A 63 -12.96 7.98 14.31
CA THR A 63 -11.96 7.97 15.38
C THR A 63 -11.62 6.56 15.90
N PHE A 64 -12.24 5.53 15.34
CA PHE A 64 -12.01 4.14 15.74
C PHE A 64 -10.92 3.50 14.90
N LEU A 65 -10.03 2.74 15.56
CA LEU A 65 -9.25 1.70 14.90
C LEU A 65 -10.07 0.41 14.96
N SER A 66 -10.30 -0.18 13.81
CA SER A 66 -11.09 -1.42 13.69
C SER A 66 -10.37 -2.44 12.81
N TYR A 67 -10.84 -3.69 12.86
CA TYR A 67 -10.35 -4.72 11.94
C TYR A 67 -11.44 -5.73 11.60
N HIS A 68 -11.32 -6.33 10.42
CA HIS A 68 -12.06 -7.52 10.04
C HIS A 68 -11.22 -8.77 10.32
N ASP A 69 -11.82 -9.76 10.98
CA ASP A 69 -11.18 -11.06 11.25
C ASP A 69 -11.30 -11.98 10.02
N LEU A 70 -10.18 -12.17 9.33
CA LEU A 70 -10.10 -12.96 8.11
C LEU A 70 -10.08 -14.48 8.37
N THR A 71 -10.19 -14.91 9.62
CA THR A 71 -10.24 -16.34 9.97
C THR A 71 -11.64 -16.91 9.94
N THR A 72 -12.65 -16.06 9.92
CA THR A 72 -14.06 -16.44 10.05
C THR A 72 -14.94 -15.75 9.00
N SER A 73 -16.07 -16.40 8.71
CA SER A 73 -17.18 -15.85 7.94
C SER A 73 -18.48 -16.27 8.63
N PRO A 74 -19.00 -15.45 9.57
CA PRO A 74 -20.17 -15.81 10.35
C PRO A 74 -21.39 -16.05 9.46
N LYS A 75 -22.12 -17.11 9.78
CA LYS A 75 -23.34 -17.49 9.06
C LYS A 75 -24.37 -16.36 9.12
N GLY A 76 -24.91 -15.98 7.97
CA GLY A 76 -25.91 -14.90 7.83
C GLY A 76 -25.29 -13.51 7.61
N ILE A 77 -23.97 -13.33 7.85
CA ILE A 77 -23.22 -12.14 7.47
C ILE A 77 -22.45 -12.42 6.18
N GLU A 78 -21.82 -13.60 6.09
CA GLU A 78 -21.08 -14.11 4.93
C GLU A 78 -19.87 -13.25 4.53
N MET A 79 -19.43 -12.36 5.42
CA MET A 79 -18.24 -11.51 5.32
C MET A 79 -17.42 -11.60 6.61
N PRO A 80 -16.13 -11.25 6.61
CA PRO A 80 -15.31 -11.23 7.82
C PRO A 80 -15.90 -10.30 8.88
N GLU A 81 -15.98 -10.77 10.13
CA GLU A 81 -16.59 -10.00 11.22
C GLU A 81 -15.79 -8.74 11.56
N LEU A 82 -16.47 -7.61 11.77
CA LEU A 82 -15.87 -6.35 12.21
C LEU A 82 -15.71 -6.30 13.74
N PHE A 83 -14.52 -5.87 14.17
CA PHE A 83 -14.19 -5.54 15.55
C PHE A 83 -13.70 -4.09 15.62
N ALA A 84 -14.24 -3.31 16.57
CA ALA A 84 -13.94 -1.88 16.74
C ALA A 84 -13.56 -1.55 18.19
N ASN A 85 -12.81 -2.44 18.81
CA ASN A 85 -12.42 -2.40 20.23
C ASN A 85 -10.90 -2.19 20.44
N LEU A 86 -10.18 -1.81 19.40
CA LEU A 86 -8.75 -1.57 19.50
C LEU A 86 -8.45 -0.17 20.04
N SER A 87 -7.27 -0.04 20.67
CA SER A 87 -6.83 1.20 21.31
C SER A 87 -6.50 2.27 20.26
N LYS A 88 -7.19 3.40 20.33
CA LYS A 88 -6.85 4.62 19.61
C LYS A 88 -7.25 5.81 20.47
N ASN A 89 -6.27 6.60 20.90
CA ASN A 89 -6.51 7.79 21.72
C ASN A 89 -6.47 9.07 20.87
N ALA A 90 -6.87 10.20 21.44
CA ALA A 90 -6.95 11.47 20.76
C ALA A 90 -5.62 12.05 20.25
N SER A 91 -4.47 11.51 20.73
CA SER A 91 -3.15 11.94 20.24
C SER A 91 -2.81 11.34 18.86
N ILE A 92 -3.54 10.30 18.45
CA ILE A 92 -3.37 9.67 17.13
C ILE A 92 -4.40 10.27 16.19
N PRO A 93 -4.01 11.02 15.17
CA PRO A 93 -4.96 11.69 14.29
C PRO A 93 -5.76 10.68 13.48
N SER A 94 -7.01 11.03 13.18
CA SER A 94 -7.86 10.29 12.26
C SER A 94 -7.85 11.01 10.92
N LEU A 95 -7.15 10.43 9.95
CA LEU A 95 -6.81 11.05 8.68
C LEU A 95 -7.62 10.43 7.54
N SER A 96 -7.89 11.22 6.49
CA SER A 96 -8.56 10.75 5.28
C SER A 96 -7.62 10.80 4.08
N GLY A 97 -7.63 9.75 3.25
CA GLY A 97 -6.76 9.68 2.07
C GLY A 97 -5.26 9.59 2.41
N GLY A 98 -4.93 9.05 3.59
CA GLY A 98 -3.57 8.70 3.99
C GLY A 98 -3.15 7.31 3.51
N SER A 99 -2.04 6.81 4.03
CA SER A 99 -1.52 5.48 3.75
C SER A 99 -1.32 4.69 5.04
N LEU A 100 -1.70 3.42 5.01
CA LEU A 100 -1.44 2.48 6.09
C LEU A 100 -0.51 1.38 5.55
N TRP A 101 0.73 1.34 6.01
CA TRP A 101 1.75 0.42 5.51
C TRP A 101 1.91 -0.78 6.44
N ALA A 102 1.60 -1.97 5.95
CA ALA A 102 1.73 -3.21 6.70
C ALA A 102 3.20 -3.64 6.84
N ASP A 103 3.62 -4.01 8.05
CA ASP A 103 4.81 -4.81 8.35
C ASP A 103 4.37 -6.15 8.95
N ALA A 104 3.97 -7.08 8.09
CA ALA A 104 3.50 -8.40 8.49
C ALA A 104 4.61 -9.24 9.15
N VAL A 105 5.88 -8.91 8.89
CA VAL A 105 7.03 -9.60 9.48
C VAL A 105 7.16 -9.24 10.95
N ASN A 106 7.18 -7.94 11.29
CA ASN A 106 7.31 -7.48 12.67
C ASN A 106 5.97 -7.27 13.40
N LYS A 107 4.83 -7.55 12.73
CA LYS A 107 3.49 -7.38 13.31
C LYS A 107 3.20 -5.93 13.70
N TYR A 108 3.50 -5.02 12.78
CA TYR A 108 3.21 -3.60 12.86
C TYR A 108 2.42 -3.14 11.64
N PHE A 109 1.82 -1.97 11.73
CA PHE A 109 1.53 -1.13 10.58
C PHE A 109 1.87 0.34 10.90
N TYR A 110 2.05 1.15 9.84
CA TYR A 110 2.47 2.54 9.95
C TYR A 110 1.48 3.44 9.24
N LEU A 111 1.04 4.51 9.92
CA LEU A 111 0.15 5.53 9.40
C LEU A 111 0.97 6.74 8.95
N PHE A 112 0.80 7.16 7.70
CA PHE A 112 1.45 8.34 7.12
C PHE A 112 0.49 9.12 6.22
N GLY A 113 0.54 10.47 6.35
CA GLY A 113 -0.19 11.38 5.46
C GLY A 113 -1.70 11.34 5.67
N GLY A 114 -2.38 12.06 4.80
CA GLY A 114 -3.84 12.23 4.82
C GLY A 114 -4.28 13.62 5.29
N GLU A 115 -5.54 13.90 5.09
CA GLU A 115 -6.23 15.13 5.49
C GLU A 115 -6.80 15.00 6.89
N ASN A 116 -6.61 16.02 7.72
CA ASN A 116 -7.22 16.11 9.04
C ASN A 116 -8.43 17.05 9.00
N TYR A 117 -9.62 16.48 8.98
CA TYR A 117 -10.86 17.25 8.98
C TYR A 117 -11.30 17.68 10.40
N ALA A 118 -10.78 17.05 11.43
CA ALA A 118 -11.12 17.41 12.82
C ALA A 118 -10.41 18.68 13.27
N SER A 119 -9.17 18.91 12.78
CA SER A 119 -8.39 20.12 13.10
C SER A 119 -7.31 20.35 12.06
N LEU A 120 -7.01 21.60 11.74
CA LEU A 120 -5.87 21.90 10.87
C LEU A 120 -4.56 21.51 11.53
N PRO A 121 -3.60 20.92 10.80
CA PRO A 121 -2.30 20.59 11.35
C PRO A 121 -1.53 21.87 11.74
N THR A 122 -1.01 21.89 12.98
CA THR A 122 -0.23 23.01 13.54
C THR A 122 1.27 22.75 13.54
N SER A 123 1.68 21.50 13.30
CA SER A 123 3.06 21.03 13.19
C SER A 123 3.16 19.98 12.08
N PRO A 124 4.37 19.68 11.57
CA PRO A 124 4.55 18.53 10.68
C PRO A 124 3.94 17.27 11.30
N GLN A 125 3.20 16.52 10.48
CA GLN A 125 2.60 15.27 10.95
C GLN A 125 3.67 14.23 11.23
N ASP A 126 3.57 13.57 12.38
CA ASP A 126 4.38 12.41 12.72
C ASP A 126 3.95 11.18 11.91
N VAL A 127 4.83 10.20 11.83
CA VAL A 127 4.46 8.84 11.49
C VAL A 127 4.08 8.11 12.76
N TYR A 128 3.02 7.36 12.69
CA TYR A 128 2.53 6.57 13.82
C TYR A 128 2.64 5.09 13.49
N ARG A 129 3.17 4.32 14.43
CA ARG A 129 3.28 2.86 14.32
C ARG A 129 2.35 2.21 15.33
N TYR A 130 1.51 1.30 14.87
CA TYR A 130 0.69 0.46 15.73
C TYR A 130 1.32 -0.92 15.91
N ASP A 131 1.48 -1.33 17.17
CA ASP A 131 1.92 -2.66 17.58
C ASP A 131 0.71 -3.57 17.73
N ILE A 132 0.54 -4.49 16.80
CA ILE A 132 -0.61 -5.39 16.72
C ILE A 132 -0.62 -6.40 17.88
N ILE A 133 0.57 -6.77 18.38
CA ILE A 133 0.69 -7.76 19.47
C ILE A 133 0.30 -7.13 20.81
N ASN A 134 0.69 -5.87 21.02
CA ASN A 134 0.54 -5.18 22.29
C ASN A 134 -0.63 -4.18 22.32
N ASP A 135 -1.42 -4.06 21.22
CA ASP A 135 -2.50 -3.07 21.06
C ASP A 135 -2.04 -1.66 21.49
N HIS A 136 -0.96 -1.17 20.88
CA HIS A 136 -0.33 0.06 21.28
C HIS A 136 0.20 0.91 20.12
N TRP A 137 -0.05 2.22 20.17
CA TRP A 137 0.49 3.18 19.23
C TRP A 137 1.79 3.80 19.72
N ASN A 138 2.74 3.98 18.82
CA ASN A 138 4.00 4.69 19.04
C ASN A 138 4.16 5.79 18.00
N THR A 139 4.65 6.94 18.41
CA THR A 139 5.09 8.01 17.52
C THR A 139 6.51 7.73 17.05
N MET A 140 6.72 7.74 15.73
CA MET A 140 8.03 7.53 15.12
C MET A 140 8.74 8.85 14.79
N GLY A 141 8.10 9.98 15.08
CA GLY A 141 8.54 11.32 14.73
C GLY A 141 8.11 11.76 13.33
N PRO A 142 8.31 13.03 12.99
CA PRO A 142 8.00 13.56 11.68
C PRO A 142 9.02 13.07 10.64
N PRO A 143 8.65 13.06 9.34
CA PRO A 143 9.60 12.83 8.27
C PRO A 143 10.65 13.95 8.19
N ASN A 144 11.67 13.75 7.34
CA ASN A 144 12.65 14.78 7.03
C ASN A 144 11.95 16.08 6.54
N SER A 145 12.57 17.23 6.76
CA SER A 145 11.99 18.56 6.47
C SER A 145 11.61 18.77 4.99
N ASP A 146 12.24 18.05 4.06
CA ASP A 146 11.97 18.07 2.63
C ASP A 146 10.76 17.20 2.23
N ILE A 147 10.25 16.37 3.15
CA ILE A 147 9.10 15.51 2.94
C ILE A 147 7.89 16.10 3.66
N LYS A 148 6.83 16.35 2.92
CA LYS A 148 5.56 16.84 3.45
C LYS A 148 4.54 15.71 3.49
N SER A 149 3.63 15.76 4.45
CA SER A 149 2.45 14.90 4.48
C SER A 149 1.57 15.17 3.29
N VAL A 150 1.29 14.14 2.52
CA VAL A 150 0.43 14.21 1.33
C VAL A 150 -0.88 13.49 1.61
N SER A 151 -1.95 13.92 0.95
CA SER A 151 -3.24 13.24 0.94
C SER A 151 -3.57 12.73 -0.46
N TRP A 152 -4.32 11.63 -0.55
CA TRP A 152 -4.76 11.03 -1.81
C TRP A 152 -3.60 10.71 -2.77
N GLY A 153 -2.41 10.49 -2.22
CA GLY A 153 -1.29 9.90 -2.93
C GLY A 153 -1.49 8.40 -3.12
N ALA A 154 -0.86 7.84 -4.13
CA ALA A 154 -0.88 6.40 -4.37
C ALA A 154 0.06 5.69 -3.38
N GLY A 155 -0.50 5.16 -2.28
CA GLY A 155 0.24 4.52 -1.20
C GLY A 155 0.26 3.01 -1.31
N VAL A 156 1.41 2.36 -1.01
CA VAL A 156 1.53 0.90 -0.92
C VAL A 156 2.63 0.47 0.07
N GLY A 157 2.38 -0.59 0.82
CA GLY A 157 3.36 -1.24 1.68
C GLY A 157 3.99 -2.46 1.01
N ALA A 158 5.32 -2.58 1.08
CA ALA A 158 6.07 -3.74 0.65
C ALA A 158 6.68 -4.43 1.88
N SER A 159 5.87 -5.24 2.58
CA SER A 159 6.26 -5.89 3.84
C SER A 159 7.45 -6.83 3.69
N SER A 160 7.60 -7.46 2.51
CA SER A 160 8.72 -8.37 2.21
C SER A 160 10.09 -7.69 2.28
N ILE A 161 10.15 -6.38 2.04
CA ILE A 161 11.37 -5.56 2.09
C ILE A 161 11.33 -4.50 3.20
N GLY A 162 10.28 -4.48 4.04
CA GLY A 162 10.12 -3.54 5.15
C GLY A 162 10.06 -2.08 4.73
N SER A 163 9.36 -1.78 3.65
CA SER A 163 9.27 -0.42 3.12
C SER A 163 7.83 0.00 2.85
N GLY A 164 7.52 1.26 3.16
CA GLY A 164 6.30 1.94 2.74
C GLY A 164 6.60 2.94 1.64
N PHE A 165 5.67 3.12 0.70
CA PHE A 165 5.81 4.04 -0.42
C PHE A 165 4.55 4.87 -0.60
N VAL A 166 4.70 6.14 -1.00
CA VAL A 166 3.61 7.00 -1.49
C VAL A 166 4.11 7.78 -2.68
N TYR A 167 3.39 7.71 -3.79
CA TYR A 167 3.69 8.47 -4.99
C TYR A 167 2.67 9.58 -5.21
N GLY A 168 3.15 10.81 -5.42
CA GLY A 168 2.30 11.97 -5.63
C GLY A 168 1.47 12.33 -4.38
N GLY A 169 0.27 12.81 -4.61
CA GLY A 169 -0.68 13.26 -3.59
C GLY A 169 -0.76 14.76 -3.46
N TRP A 170 -1.83 15.23 -2.81
CA TRP A 170 -2.10 16.64 -2.60
C TRP A 170 -1.42 17.19 -1.36
N LEU A 171 -0.84 18.36 -1.48
CA LEU A 171 -0.45 19.25 -0.40
C LEU A 171 -1.53 20.31 -0.23
N SER A 172 -2.07 20.46 0.97
CA SER A 172 -3.10 21.43 1.29
C SER A 172 -3.01 21.86 2.75
N ASN A 173 -3.82 22.82 3.17
CA ASN A 173 -3.94 23.22 4.57
C ASN A 173 -4.47 22.10 5.48
N LEU A 174 -5.13 21.07 4.92
CA LEU A 174 -5.60 19.90 5.68
C LEU A 174 -4.51 18.86 5.92
N SER A 175 -3.43 18.90 5.13
CA SER A 175 -2.35 17.90 5.23
C SER A 175 -1.02 18.48 5.70
N VAL A 176 -0.77 19.79 5.48
CA VAL A 176 0.52 20.45 5.77
C VAL A 176 0.33 21.65 6.68
N ALA A 177 1.03 21.65 7.79
CA ALA A 177 1.02 22.76 8.74
C ALA A 177 1.49 24.06 8.08
N GLY A 178 0.72 25.15 8.28
CA GLY A 178 1.04 26.47 7.75
C GLY A 178 0.90 26.62 6.24
N TRP A 179 0.27 25.67 5.54
CA TRP A 179 -0.03 25.79 4.12
C TRP A 179 -1.08 26.87 3.85
N THR A 180 -0.75 27.84 3.03
CA THR A 180 -1.64 28.98 2.71
C THR A 180 -2.01 29.10 1.24
N GLY A 181 -1.34 28.33 0.36
CA GLY A 181 -1.63 28.30 -1.07
C GLY A 181 -2.80 27.37 -1.46
N PRO A 182 -3.20 27.37 -2.73
CA PRO A 182 -4.12 26.38 -3.26
C PRO A 182 -3.53 24.98 -3.13
N PRO A 183 -4.36 23.92 -3.13
CA PRO A 183 -3.87 22.55 -3.16
C PRO A 183 -2.93 22.33 -4.34
N MET A 184 -1.81 21.63 -4.11
CA MET A 184 -0.80 21.33 -5.11
C MET A 184 -0.46 19.84 -5.09
N ALA A 185 -0.44 19.19 -6.26
CA ALA A 185 -0.02 17.79 -6.34
C ALA A 185 1.49 17.68 -6.47
N THR A 186 2.09 16.70 -5.78
CA THR A 186 3.52 16.41 -5.88
C THR A 186 3.82 15.40 -6.99
N ASN A 187 5.09 15.35 -7.42
CA ASN A 187 5.59 14.31 -8.32
C ASN A 187 6.62 13.38 -7.64
N SER A 188 6.79 13.51 -6.35
CA SER A 188 7.75 12.72 -5.58
C SER A 188 7.24 11.31 -5.29
N LEU A 189 8.16 10.34 -5.24
CA LEU A 189 7.96 9.06 -4.60
C LEU A 189 8.64 9.10 -3.23
N ILE A 190 7.84 9.10 -2.18
CA ILE A 190 8.30 9.02 -0.81
C ILE A 190 8.48 7.55 -0.45
N LYS A 191 9.66 7.17 0.07
CA LYS A 191 9.93 5.84 0.64
C LYS A 191 10.24 5.98 2.12
N TYR A 192 9.64 5.13 2.92
CA TYR A 192 9.93 4.95 4.35
C TYR A 192 10.52 3.57 4.60
N ASP A 193 11.71 3.50 5.19
CA ASP A 193 12.34 2.27 5.67
C ASP A 193 11.85 1.99 7.10
N MET A 194 11.06 0.94 7.26
CA MET A 194 10.39 0.59 8.52
C MET A 194 11.36 0.07 9.59
N GLU A 195 12.50 -0.48 9.19
CA GLU A 195 13.49 -1.02 10.12
C GLU A 195 14.41 0.07 10.67
N ARG A 196 14.80 1.01 9.79
CA ARG A 196 15.75 2.06 10.14
C ARG A 196 15.08 3.36 10.56
N ASN A 197 13.76 3.48 10.42
CA ASN A 197 13.01 4.73 10.59
C ASN A 197 13.65 5.86 9.77
N THR A 198 13.90 5.61 8.50
CA THR A 198 14.55 6.57 7.60
C THR A 198 13.71 6.82 6.36
N TRP A 199 13.86 8.03 5.81
CA TRP A 199 13.07 8.54 4.72
C TRP A 199 13.90 8.83 3.48
N PHE A 200 13.29 8.64 2.33
CA PHE A 200 13.86 8.98 1.03
C PHE A 200 12.82 9.73 0.21
N ASN A 201 13.20 10.90 -0.31
CA ASN A 201 12.41 11.68 -1.26
C ASN A 201 12.99 11.42 -2.65
N ILE A 202 12.30 10.61 -3.43
CA ILE A 202 12.76 10.14 -4.73
C ILE A 202 12.03 10.94 -5.81
N THR A 203 12.76 11.45 -6.77
CA THR A 203 12.20 12.18 -7.92
C THR A 203 11.31 11.24 -8.74
N GLY A 204 10.12 11.71 -9.10
CA GLY A 204 9.21 10.99 -9.98
C GLY A 204 9.72 10.89 -11.42
N PRO A 205 8.96 10.21 -12.32
CA PRO A 205 9.38 9.97 -13.69
C PRO A 205 9.46 11.25 -14.56
N ASP A 206 8.78 12.29 -14.13
CA ASP A 206 8.72 13.60 -14.81
C ASP A 206 8.36 14.71 -13.80
N LYS A 207 8.09 15.94 -14.29
CA LYS A 207 7.75 17.09 -13.46
C LYS A 207 6.25 17.25 -13.17
N THR A 208 5.41 16.33 -13.64
CA THR A 208 3.96 16.40 -13.49
C THR A 208 3.55 15.94 -12.11
N GLY A 209 2.84 16.78 -11.36
CA GLY A 209 2.21 16.38 -10.10
C GLY A 209 1.09 15.35 -10.35
N ARG A 210 0.92 14.39 -9.43
CA ARG A 210 -0.11 13.34 -9.56
C ARG A 210 -0.83 13.09 -8.26
N ALA A 211 -2.13 12.78 -8.35
CA ALA A 211 -2.93 12.42 -7.19
C ALA A 211 -4.11 11.52 -7.58
N GLU A 212 -4.77 10.93 -6.59
CA GLU A 212 -6.04 10.19 -6.72
C GLU A 212 -5.98 8.95 -7.65
N GLY A 213 -4.77 8.51 -8.03
CA GLY A 213 -4.51 7.25 -8.72
C GLY A 213 -4.20 6.11 -7.76
N ALA A 214 -3.86 4.94 -8.29
CA ALA A 214 -3.43 3.79 -7.50
C ALA A 214 -1.99 3.39 -7.82
N MET A 215 -1.29 2.88 -6.80
CA MET A 215 0.00 2.22 -6.93
C MET A 215 -0.07 0.86 -6.26
N VAL A 216 0.38 -0.18 -6.97
CA VAL A 216 0.30 -1.57 -6.53
C VAL A 216 1.69 -2.17 -6.51
N TYR A 217 2.00 -2.94 -5.48
CA TYR A 217 3.24 -3.72 -5.41
C TYR A 217 3.08 -5.03 -6.19
N VAL A 218 4.03 -5.31 -7.07
CA VAL A 218 4.11 -6.54 -7.85
C VAL A 218 5.45 -7.22 -7.54
N PRO A 219 5.45 -8.48 -7.04
CA PRO A 219 6.68 -9.16 -6.64
C PRO A 219 7.43 -9.77 -7.86
N ALA A 220 7.60 -8.97 -8.91
CA ALA A 220 8.52 -9.21 -10.01
C ALA A 220 9.81 -8.43 -9.75
N SER A 221 10.95 -8.79 -10.37
CA SER A 221 12.26 -8.25 -10.02
C SER A 221 12.74 -8.68 -8.61
N ASP A 222 13.94 -8.29 -8.21
CA ASP A 222 14.56 -8.72 -6.94
C ASP A 222 13.84 -8.18 -5.69
N ASP A 223 13.49 -6.87 -5.69
CA ASP A 223 12.81 -6.20 -4.56
C ASP A 223 11.34 -5.87 -4.87
N GLY A 224 10.88 -6.19 -6.09
CA GLY A 224 9.55 -5.90 -6.59
C GLY A 224 9.46 -4.62 -7.41
N LEU A 225 8.32 -4.49 -8.06
CA LEU A 225 7.94 -3.33 -8.88
C LEU A 225 6.78 -2.60 -8.22
N LEU A 226 6.79 -1.26 -8.32
CA LEU A 226 5.64 -0.42 -8.02
C LEU A 226 4.98 -0.02 -9.33
N VAL A 227 3.71 -0.33 -9.50
CA VAL A 227 2.94 -0.09 -10.73
C VAL A 227 1.87 0.95 -10.47
N HIS A 228 2.01 2.14 -11.09
CA HIS A 228 1.11 3.28 -10.91
C HIS A 228 0.30 3.57 -12.18
N PHE A 229 -0.99 3.88 -12.02
CA PHE A 229 -1.91 4.23 -13.11
C PHE A 229 -3.13 5.02 -12.62
N GLY A 230 -3.80 5.71 -13.55
CA GLY A 230 -5.01 6.48 -13.31
C GLY A 230 -4.83 7.71 -12.41
N GLY A 231 -5.94 8.27 -11.94
CA GLY A 231 -5.94 9.51 -11.17
C GLY A 231 -5.84 10.75 -12.03
N VAL A 232 -5.29 11.83 -11.47
CA VAL A 232 -5.11 13.13 -12.12
C VAL A 232 -3.65 13.43 -12.35
N ASP A 233 -3.33 13.99 -13.51
CA ASP A 233 -2.09 14.71 -13.82
C ASP A 233 -2.32 16.20 -13.58
N VAL A 234 -1.40 16.86 -12.87
CA VAL A 234 -1.50 18.28 -12.52
C VAL A 234 -0.29 19.02 -13.10
N GLY A 235 -0.56 19.89 -14.06
CA GLY A 235 0.47 20.71 -14.68
C GLY A 235 1.00 21.80 -13.74
N PRO A 236 2.11 22.48 -14.12
CA PRO A 236 2.74 23.53 -13.31
C PRO A 236 1.82 24.72 -12.99
N ASN A 237 0.82 24.96 -13.84
CA ASN A 237 -0.20 26.01 -13.67
C ASN A 237 -1.41 25.56 -12.85
N GLY A 238 -1.39 24.35 -12.25
CA GLY A 238 -2.49 23.77 -11.51
C GLY A 238 -3.61 23.16 -12.37
N THR A 239 -3.46 23.13 -13.70
CA THR A 239 -4.44 22.47 -14.60
C THR A 239 -4.47 20.98 -14.32
N GLN A 240 -5.66 20.44 -14.02
CA GLN A 240 -5.89 19.03 -13.79
C GLN A 240 -6.40 18.36 -15.07
N THR A 241 -5.77 17.27 -15.45
CA THR A 241 -6.19 16.42 -16.58
C THR A 241 -6.25 14.96 -16.13
N PRO A 242 -7.10 14.12 -16.74
CA PRO A 242 -7.08 12.70 -16.46
C PRO A 242 -5.72 12.10 -16.79
N ASN A 243 -5.15 11.32 -15.86
CA ASN A 243 -4.03 10.45 -16.21
C ASN A 243 -4.56 9.24 -17.01
N PRO A 244 -4.16 9.06 -18.28
CA PRO A 244 -4.75 8.02 -19.14
C PRO A 244 -4.52 6.62 -18.56
N MET A 245 -5.60 5.80 -18.55
CA MET A 245 -5.56 4.45 -17.99
C MET A 245 -4.67 3.47 -18.77
N ASN A 246 -4.27 3.79 -19.99
CA ASN A 246 -3.28 3.02 -20.75
C ASN A 246 -1.83 3.44 -20.49
N THR A 247 -1.58 4.47 -19.68
CA THR A 247 -0.24 4.91 -19.33
C THR A 247 0.15 4.30 -17.99
N ILE A 248 0.98 3.26 -18.03
CA ILE A 248 1.42 2.54 -16.84
C ILE A 248 2.83 3.00 -16.48
N ARG A 249 3.02 3.52 -15.26
CA ARG A 249 4.32 3.92 -14.73
C ARG A 249 4.83 2.87 -13.78
N ILE A 250 6.06 2.44 -13.98
CA ILE A 250 6.68 1.36 -13.22
C ILE A 250 7.94 1.87 -12.56
N TYR A 251 8.07 1.65 -11.27
CA TYR A 251 9.31 1.91 -10.54
C TYR A 251 9.90 0.58 -10.08
N ASP A 252 11.11 0.27 -10.53
CA ASP A 252 11.86 -0.87 -9.99
C ASP A 252 12.58 -0.46 -8.71
N ILE A 253 12.23 -1.14 -7.62
CA ILE A 253 12.68 -0.78 -6.28
C ILE A 253 14.20 -0.98 -6.13
N ARG A 254 14.75 -2.03 -6.74
CA ARG A 254 16.17 -2.38 -6.66
C ARG A 254 17.06 -1.39 -7.43
N SER A 255 16.73 -1.13 -8.68
CA SER A 255 17.52 -0.23 -9.54
C SER A 255 17.21 1.25 -9.32
N THR A 256 16.13 1.55 -8.61
CA THR A 256 15.62 2.92 -8.38
C THR A 256 15.29 3.68 -9.66
N LYS A 257 14.86 2.96 -10.70
CA LYS A 257 14.54 3.54 -12.02
C LYS A 257 13.05 3.52 -12.30
N TRP A 258 12.61 4.59 -12.96
CA TRP A 258 11.26 4.71 -13.50
C TRP A 258 11.19 4.28 -14.97
N TYR A 259 10.10 3.64 -15.31
CA TYR A 259 9.76 3.22 -16.66
C TYR A 259 8.30 3.56 -16.98
N ASN A 260 7.99 3.72 -18.25
CA ASN A 260 6.63 3.85 -18.75
C ASN A 260 6.35 2.72 -19.73
N GLN A 261 5.17 2.11 -19.63
CA GLN A 261 4.69 1.10 -20.55
C GLN A 261 3.27 1.43 -20.99
N THR A 262 3.02 1.38 -22.27
CA THR A 262 1.66 1.54 -22.80
C THR A 262 0.91 0.21 -22.68
N ALA A 263 -0.23 0.23 -22.00
CA ALA A 263 -1.14 -0.90 -21.94
C ALA A 263 -2.10 -0.89 -23.11
N THR A 264 -2.55 -2.08 -23.50
CA THR A 264 -3.49 -2.35 -24.61
C THR A 264 -4.69 -3.17 -24.13
N GLY A 265 -5.48 -3.73 -25.03
CA GLY A 265 -6.70 -4.48 -24.70
C GLY A 265 -7.90 -3.56 -24.46
N ASP A 266 -8.82 -4.01 -23.63
CA ASP A 266 -10.00 -3.24 -23.24
C ASP A 266 -9.60 -2.21 -22.19
N VAL A 267 -9.15 -1.01 -22.61
CA VAL A 267 -8.71 0.01 -21.68
C VAL A 267 -9.90 0.62 -20.94
N PRO A 268 -9.91 0.62 -19.58
CA PRO A 268 -11.01 1.22 -18.82
C PRO A 268 -11.10 2.74 -19.04
N PRO A 269 -12.29 3.35 -18.90
CA PRO A 269 -12.43 4.81 -18.89
C PRO A 269 -11.56 5.45 -17.81
N ASN A 270 -11.05 6.65 -18.11
CA ASN A 270 -10.26 7.42 -17.14
C ASN A 270 -11.03 7.65 -15.85
N ARG A 271 -10.37 7.38 -14.73
CA ARG A 271 -10.99 7.43 -13.41
C ARG A 271 -10.00 7.80 -12.31
N LYS A 272 -10.52 8.26 -11.20
CA LYS A 272 -9.80 8.64 -10.00
C LYS A 272 -10.48 8.08 -8.74
N ARG A 273 -9.77 8.01 -7.62
CA ARG A 273 -10.30 7.52 -6.33
C ARG A 273 -10.93 6.13 -6.43
N PHE A 274 -10.44 5.32 -7.32
CA PHE A 274 -10.71 3.88 -7.40
C PHE A 274 -9.74 3.12 -6.48
N CYS A 275 -9.98 1.83 -6.28
CA CYS A 275 -9.01 0.98 -5.58
C CYS A 275 -8.45 -0.11 -6.48
N ALA A 276 -7.26 -0.61 -6.14
CA ALA A 276 -6.63 -1.73 -6.84
C ALA A 276 -5.70 -2.50 -5.92
N ASP A 277 -5.56 -3.80 -6.18
CA ASP A 277 -4.57 -4.66 -5.56
C ASP A 277 -4.19 -5.80 -6.51
N SER A 278 -3.15 -6.58 -6.19
CA SER A 278 -2.57 -7.57 -7.09
C SER A 278 -2.65 -9.00 -6.57
N ALA A 279 -2.87 -9.92 -7.52
CA ALA A 279 -2.69 -11.36 -7.33
C ALA A 279 -1.84 -11.91 -8.47
N TRP A 280 -1.15 -13.04 -8.25
CA TRP A 280 -0.24 -13.60 -9.25
C TRP A 280 -0.32 -15.13 -9.31
N SER A 281 -0.08 -15.69 -10.50
CA SER A 281 -0.04 -17.14 -10.71
C SER A 281 1.03 -17.82 -9.86
N ALA A 282 0.80 -19.07 -9.51
CA ALA A 282 1.71 -19.84 -8.67
C ALA A 282 3.13 -19.93 -9.24
N ASP A 283 3.25 -19.97 -10.56
CA ASP A 283 4.51 -20.02 -11.31
C ASP A 283 5.06 -18.62 -11.69
N ARG A 284 4.39 -17.54 -11.27
CA ARG A 284 4.76 -16.15 -11.56
C ARG A 284 4.84 -15.79 -13.04
N THR A 285 4.19 -16.54 -13.92
CA THR A 285 4.12 -16.21 -15.34
C THR A 285 3.14 -15.08 -15.65
N SER A 286 2.25 -14.75 -14.69
CA SER A 286 1.36 -13.59 -14.76
C SER A 286 1.14 -12.95 -13.38
N TYR A 287 1.06 -11.61 -13.38
CA TYR A 287 0.67 -10.78 -12.26
C TYR A 287 -0.55 -9.98 -12.70
N ASN A 288 -1.64 -10.09 -11.97
CA ASN A 288 -2.93 -9.55 -12.37
C ASN A 288 -3.37 -8.51 -11.35
N ILE A 289 -3.45 -7.25 -11.78
CA ILE A 289 -3.86 -6.13 -10.95
C ILE A 289 -5.36 -5.93 -11.16
N TYR A 290 -6.13 -6.14 -10.09
CA TYR A 290 -7.57 -5.95 -10.06
C TYR A 290 -7.88 -4.52 -9.64
N LEU A 291 -8.73 -3.87 -10.41
CA LEU A 291 -9.22 -2.51 -10.18
C LEU A 291 -10.74 -2.56 -10.01
N TYR A 292 -11.27 -1.82 -9.04
CA TYR A 292 -12.72 -1.65 -8.87
C TYR A 292 -13.11 -0.19 -8.67
N GLY A 293 -14.23 0.21 -9.27
CA GLY A 293 -14.94 1.45 -8.99
C GLY A 293 -14.22 2.72 -9.44
N GLY A 294 -14.42 3.78 -8.70
CA GLY A 294 -13.85 5.10 -8.93
C GLY A 294 -14.84 6.13 -9.44
N LEU A 295 -14.35 7.35 -9.58
CA LEU A 295 -15.08 8.52 -10.08
C LEU A 295 -14.51 8.93 -11.44
N GLY A 296 -15.39 9.25 -12.40
CA GLY A 296 -15.04 9.83 -13.69
C GLY A 296 -14.72 11.32 -13.60
N PHE A 297 -14.59 11.94 -14.75
CA PHE A 297 -14.24 13.37 -14.89
C PHE A 297 -15.41 14.16 -15.44
N GLY A 298 -15.41 15.49 -15.20
CA GLY A 298 -16.45 16.43 -15.58
C GLY A 298 -17.41 16.75 -14.43
N ASP A 299 -18.30 17.72 -14.63
CA ASP A 299 -19.19 18.28 -13.59
C ASP A 299 -20.18 17.26 -13.00
N ASN A 300 -20.50 16.20 -13.76
CA ASN A 300 -21.30 15.07 -13.32
C ASN A 300 -20.55 13.77 -13.66
N GLY A 301 -19.28 13.70 -13.33
CA GLY A 301 -18.44 12.54 -13.63
C GLY A 301 -19.13 11.24 -13.23
N PRO A 302 -19.24 10.26 -14.14
CA PRO A 302 -19.88 8.99 -13.80
C PRO A 302 -19.09 8.32 -12.70
N GLY A 303 -19.77 7.78 -11.69
CA GLY A 303 -19.18 6.79 -10.81
C GLY A 303 -19.14 5.44 -11.52
N PHE A 304 -18.21 4.59 -11.12
CA PHE A 304 -18.02 3.27 -11.69
C PHE A 304 -18.34 2.18 -10.66
N ASP A 305 -18.96 1.10 -11.15
CA ASP A 305 -19.28 -0.12 -10.40
C ASP A 305 -18.85 -1.35 -11.21
N ASP A 306 -17.70 -1.24 -11.86
CA ASP A 306 -17.11 -2.25 -12.74
C ASP A 306 -15.77 -2.73 -12.18
N MET A 307 -15.33 -3.90 -12.64
CA MET A 307 -14.05 -4.48 -12.27
C MET A 307 -13.20 -4.79 -13.51
N TRP A 308 -11.94 -4.42 -13.45
CA TRP A 308 -10.97 -4.58 -14.52
C TRP A 308 -9.71 -5.27 -14.04
N ILE A 309 -9.02 -5.95 -14.95
CA ILE A 309 -7.73 -6.57 -14.67
C ILE A 309 -6.70 -6.00 -15.64
N LEU A 310 -5.58 -5.51 -15.10
CA LEU A 310 -4.35 -5.27 -15.88
C LEU A 310 -3.45 -6.48 -15.69
N SER A 311 -3.27 -7.28 -16.74
CA SER A 311 -2.40 -8.46 -16.68
C SER A 311 -0.98 -8.12 -17.12
N LEU A 312 0.00 -8.45 -16.28
CA LEU A 312 1.43 -8.30 -16.50
C LEU A 312 2.08 -9.69 -16.68
N PRO A 313 3.11 -9.81 -17.52
CA PRO A 313 3.82 -8.79 -18.29
C PRO A 313 3.23 -8.48 -19.67
N SER A 314 2.03 -8.93 -19.97
CA SER A 314 1.37 -8.66 -21.26
C SER A 314 0.91 -7.19 -21.39
N PHE A 315 0.74 -6.47 -20.30
CA PHE A 315 0.19 -5.11 -20.23
C PHE A 315 -1.12 -4.97 -21.01
N GLN A 316 -2.00 -5.96 -20.82
CA GLN A 316 -3.33 -5.94 -21.41
C GLN A 316 -4.40 -5.73 -20.35
N TRP A 317 -5.27 -4.76 -20.60
CA TRP A 317 -6.48 -4.55 -19.83
C TRP A 317 -7.56 -5.54 -20.26
N ILE A 318 -8.28 -6.07 -19.30
CA ILE A 318 -9.34 -7.05 -19.46
C ILE A 318 -10.54 -6.57 -18.66
N ASN A 319 -11.70 -6.44 -19.31
CA ASN A 319 -12.94 -6.16 -18.60
C ASN A 319 -13.40 -7.43 -17.87
N TYR A 320 -13.25 -7.46 -16.55
CA TYR A 320 -13.56 -8.64 -15.73
C TYR A 320 -15.04 -8.70 -15.33
N TYR A 321 -15.60 -7.55 -14.92
CA TYR A 321 -17.01 -7.43 -14.59
C TYR A 321 -17.55 -6.10 -15.13
N LYS A 322 -18.56 -6.20 -16.00
CA LYS A 322 -19.29 -5.04 -16.54
C LYS A 322 -20.41 -4.67 -15.60
N SER A 323 -20.41 -3.43 -15.15
CA SER A 323 -21.56 -2.89 -14.42
C SER A 323 -22.84 -3.07 -15.25
N PRO A 324 -23.92 -3.57 -14.64
CA PRO A 324 -25.22 -3.58 -15.31
C PRO A 324 -25.64 -2.15 -15.72
N ALA A 325 -26.33 -2.03 -16.85
CA ALA A 325 -26.90 -0.76 -17.24
C ALA A 325 -27.84 -0.26 -16.13
N GLY A 326 -27.62 0.98 -15.64
CA GLY A 326 -28.40 1.54 -14.55
C GLY A 326 -27.92 1.11 -13.15
N ALA A 327 -26.66 0.69 -12.99
CA ALA A 327 -26.05 0.46 -11.68
C ALA A 327 -26.33 1.66 -10.75
N VAL A 328 -26.97 1.37 -9.63
CA VAL A 328 -27.47 2.40 -8.69
C VAL A 328 -26.46 2.75 -7.60
N SER A 329 -25.32 2.05 -7.52
CA SER A 329 -24.38 2.17 -6.41
C SER A 329 -22.91 2.19 -6.85
N PRO A 330 -22.51 3.08 -7.80
CA PRO A 330 -21.10 3.25 -8.12
C PRO A 330 -20.36 3.85 -6.92
N HIS A 331 -19.14 3.32 -6.64
CA HIS A 331 -18.36 3.69 -5.45
C HIS A 331 -17.05 4.39 -5.81
N HIS A 332 -16.66 5.37 -5.00
CA HIS A 332 -15.31 5.95 -5.03
C HIS A 332 -14.77 6.18 -3.62
N SER A 333 -13.47 6.45 -3.49
CA SER A 333 -12.80 6.68 -2.20
C SER A 333 -12.88 5.48 -1.23
N LEU A 334 -12.71 4.31 -1.80
CA LEU A 334 -12.78 2.98 -1.20
C LEU A 334 -11.39 2.35 -1.11
N SER A 335 -11.28 1.17 -0.47
CA SER A 335 -10.05 0.38 -0.44
C SER A 335 -10.26 -1.03 -0.98
N CYS A 336 -9.22 -1.57 -1.65
CA CYS A 336 -9.14 -2.96 -2.11
C CYS A 336 -8.00 -3.67 -1.39
N ASN A 337 -8.23 -4.92 -0.97
CA ASN A 337 -7.22 -5.72 -0.31
C ASN A 337 -7.34 -7.17 -0.77
N VAL A 338 -6.31 -7.68 -1.44
CA VAL A 338 -6.23 -9.10 -1.77
C VAL A 338 -5.87 -9.89 -0.51
N VAL A 339 -6.72 -10.82 -0.14
CA VAL A 339 -6.59 -11.65 1.05
C VAL A 339 -6.58 -13.12 0.67
N GLY A 340 -5.81 -13.93 1.42
CA GLY A 340 -5.65 -15.34 1.12
C GLY A 340 -5.07 -15.63 -0.28
N GLY A 341 -4.62 -14.60 -1.00
CA GLY A 341 -4.12 -14.68 -2.37
C GLY A 341 -5.20 -14.83 -3.45
N GLY A 342 -6.44 -15.19 -3.13
CA GLY A 342 -7.48 -15.52 -4.12
C GLY A 342 -8.79 -14.75 -4.00
N GLN A 343 -8.91 -13.86 -3.04
CA GLN A 343 -10.10 -13.02 -2.82
C GLN A 343 -9.70 -11.56 -2.68
N MET A 344 -10.55 -10.63 -3.12
CA MET A 344 -10.35 -9.20 -2.91
C MET A 344 -11.52 -8.64 -2.10
N LEU A 345 -11.21 -8.13 -0.92
CA LEU A 345 -12.16 -7.37 -0.11
C LEU A 345 -12.14 -5.91 -0.55
N VAL A 346 -13.27 -5.46 -1.05
CA VAL A 346 -13.55 -4.06 -1.37
C VAL A 346 -14.31 -3.48 -0.18
N ILE A 347 -13.80 -2.38 0.38
CA ILE A 347 -14.36 -1.82 1.60
C ILE A 347 -14.79 -0.39 1.38
N GLY A 348 -16.04 -0.10 1.71
CA GLY A 348 -16.62 1.22 1.77
C GLY A 348 -16.67 1.91 0.42
N GLY A 349 -16.52 3.21 0.47
CA GLY A 349 -16.72 4.14 -0.62
C GLY A 349 -17.93 5.02 -0.36
N THR A 350 -18.04 6.06 -1.16
CA THR A 350 -19.22 6.93 -1.20
C THR A 350 -19.82 6.94 -2.59
N PHE A 351 -21.10 7.26 -2.68
CA PHE A 351 -21.83 7.23 -3.94
C PHE A 351 -21.95 8.63 -4.52
N PRO A 352 -21.59 8.85 -5.81
CA PRO A 352 -21.70 10.17 -6.42
C PRO A 352 -23.14 10.60 -6.73
N ILE A 353 -24.09 9.65 -6.76
CA ILE A 353 -25.47 9.89 -7.23
C ILE A 353 -26.56 9.64 -6.19
N THR A 354 -26.25 9.03 -5.05
CA THR A 354 -27.23 8.71 -4.00
C THR A 354 -26.66 8.92 -2.60
N ASP A 355 -27.55 9.31 -1.66
CA ASP A 355 -27.27 9.31 -0.23
C ASP A 355 -27.80 8.03 0.41
N SER A 356 -27.20 6.89 0.05
CA SER A 356 -27.58 5.57 0.56
C SER A 356 -26.51 5.02 1.50
N CYS A 357 -26.90 4.10 2.36
CA CYS A 357 -25.96 3.30 3.15
C CYS A 357 -25.35 2.20 2.26
N ASP A 358 -24.08 1.89 2.51
CA ASP A 358 -23.36 0.83 1.84
C ASP A 358 -23.39 -0.45 2.67
N SER A 359 -24.28 -1.39 2.31
CA SER A 359 -24.41 -2.71 2.93
C SER A 359 -24.17 -2.70 4.45
N PRO A 360 -25.06 -2.05 5.25
CA PRO A 360 -24.84 -1.87 6.69
C PRO A 360 -24.62 -3.17 7.45
N GLN A 361 -25.19 -4.29 6.97
CA GLN A 361 -25.08 -5.61 7.60
C GLN A 361 -23.67 -6.20 7.50
N THR A 362 -22.90 -5.78 6.49
CA THR A 362 -21.52 -6.21 6.23
C THR A 362 -20.52 -5.07 6.44
N TRP A 363 -20.96 -3.95 7.01
CA TRP A 363 -20.11 -2.76 7.29
C TRP A 363 -19.42 -2.19 6.05
N GLY A 364 -20.11 -2.25 4.88
CA GLY A 364 -19.58 -1.80 3.60
C GLY A 364 -18.49 -2.71 3.04
N VAL A 365 -18.48 -3.99 3.41
CA VAL A 365 -17.53 -4.98 2.87
C VAL A 365 -18.19 -5.80 1.78
N HIS A 366 -17.49 -5.90 0.64
CA HIS A 366 -17.86 -6.72 -0.49
C HIS A 366 -16.68 -7.62 -0.86
N ASN A 367 -16.94 -8.91 -1.12
CA ASN A 367 -15.90 -9.87 -1.49
C ASN A 367 -16.00 -10.28 -2.96
N ALA A 368 -14.89 -10.15 -3.69
CA ALA A 368 -14.73 -10.70 -5.03
C ALA A 368 -13.83 -11.95 -4.96
N ASP A 369 -14.33 -13.10 -5.43
CA ASP A 369 -13.51 -14.29 -5.66
C ASP A 369 -12.78 -14.13 -6.99
N LEU A 370 -11.46 -13.91 -6.95
CA LEU A 370 -10.65 -13.55 -8.10
C LEU A 370 -10.43 -14.69 -9.10
N GLY A 371 -10.64 -15.93 -8.67
CA GLY A 371 -10.47 -17.12 -9.50
C GLY A 371 -11.77 -17.70 -10.04
N LYS A 372 -12.92 -17.13 -9.68
CA LYS A 372 -14.22 -17.71 -9.95
C LYS A 372 -15.06 -16.84 -10.88
N VAL A 373 -15.40 -17.40 -12.03
CA VAL A 373 -16.38 -16.80 -12.94
C VAL A 373 -17.78 -17.20 -12.49
N SER A 374 -18.46 -16.29 -11.81
CA SER A 374 -19.84 -16.50 -11.40
C SER A 374 -20.85 -15.63 -12.15
N GLY A 375 -20.38 -14.73 -13.01
CA GLY A 375 -21.20 -13.67 -13.61
C GLY A 375 -21.68 -12.63 -12.58
N LYS A 376 -21.21 -12.73 -11.33
CA LYS A 376 -21.50 -11.81 -10.23
C LYS A 376 -20.19 -11.18 -9.77
N ALA A 377 -20.20 -9.86 -9.50
CA ALA A 377 -19.05 -9.18 -8.90
C ALA A 377 -18.75 -9.73 -7.49
N TRP A 378 -19.80 -9.98 -6.71
CA TRP A 378 -19.70 -10.25 -5.29
C TRP A 378 -20.04 -11.69 -4.94
N ASN A 379 -19.24 -12.26 -4.03
CA ASN A 379 -19.34 -13.63 -3.53
C ASN A 379 -19.20 -13.61 -2.00
N THR A 380 -19.69 -14.67 -1.35
CA THR A 380 -19.42 -14.94 0.07
C THR A 380 -17.92 -15.08 0.30
N TYR A 381 -17.42 -14.51 1.39
CA TYR A 381 -16.03 -14.67 1.81
C TYR A 381 -15.78 -16.09 2.32
N ASP A 382 -14.73 -16.75 1.86
CA ASP A 382 -14.30 -18.08 2.31
C ASP A 382 -12.88 -18.01 2.91
N PRO A 383 -12.71 -18.15 4.24
CA PRO A 383 -11.41 -18.12 4.89
C PRO A 383 -10.46 -19.25 4.47
N ASN A 384 -10.96 -20.28 3.78
CA ASN A 384 -10.16 -21.41 3.30
C ASN A 384 -9.51 -21.17 1.93
N ILE A 385 -9.89 -20.13 1.21
CA ILE A 385 -9.20 -19.74 -0.03
C ILE A 385 -7.85 -19.12 0.34
N THR A 386 -6.77 -19.84 0.05
CA THR A 386 -5.39 -19.45 0.41
C THR A 386 -4.45 -19.33 -0.77
N SER A 387 -4.97 -19.41 -2.01
CA SER A 387 -4.18 -19.33 -3.21
C SER A 387 -4.97 -18.72 -4.36
N TYR A 388 -4.28 -17.98 -5.20
CA TYR A 388 -4.84 -17.42 -6.42
C TYR A 388 -4.98 -18.47 -7.51
N ARG A 389 -6.07 -18.37 -8.26
CA ARG A 389 -6.29 -19.08 -9.51
C ARG A 389 -6.54 -18.07 -10.61
N VAL A 390 -5.80 -18.18 -11.72
CA VAL A 390 -5.96 -17.28 -12.86
C VAL A 390 -7.36 -17.49 -13.46
N PRO A 391 -8.19 -16.44 -13.55
CA PRO A 391 -9.55 -16.59 -14.04
C PRO A 391 -9.58 -16.83 -15.56
N PRO A 392 -10.64 -17.46 -16.09
CA PRO A 392 -10.78 -17.73 -17.52
C PRO A 392 -10.66 -16.50 -18.41
N GLU A 393 -11.14 -15.34 -17.97
CA GLU A 393 -11.04 -14.06 -18.71
C GLU A 393 -9.59 -13.71 -18.99
N VAL A 394 -8.72 -13.89 -18.02
CA VAL A 394 -7.26 -13.69 -18.17
C VAL A 394 -6.67 -14.77 -19.04
N ILE A 395 -7.00 -16.06 -18.81
CA ILE A 395 -6.50 -17.20 -19.59
C ILE A 395 -6.84 -17.05 -21.07
N ASN A 396 -8.03 -16.55 -21.40
CA ASN A 396 -8.46 -16.32 -22.79
C ASN A 396 -7.58 -15.30 -23.52
N VAL A 397 -6.99 -14.35 -22.79
CA VAL A 397 -6.15 -13.27 -23.35
C VAL A 397 -4.67 -13.68 -23.38
N ILE A 398 -4.16 -14.23 -22.28
CA ILE A 398 -2.72 -14.50 -22.17
C ILE A 398 -2.34 -15.98 -22.34
N GLY A 399 -3.32 -16.88 -22.44
CA GLY A 399 -3.11 -18.33 -22.47
C GLY A 399 -2.76 -18.90 -21.09
N GLY A 400 -2.40 -20.16 -21.06
CA GLY A 400 -2.03 -20.86 -19.83
C GLY A 400 -3.20 -21.60 -19.20
N SER A 401 -3.19 -21.70 -17.87
CA SER A 401 -4.16 -22.40 -17.04
C SER A 401 -4.45 -21.63 -15.75
N GLN A 402 -5.36 -22.11 -14.92
CA GLN A 402 -5.66 -21.54 -13.60
C GLN A 402 -4.44 -21.48 -12.66
N LEU A 403 -3.42 -22.32 -12.89
CA LEU A 403 -2.21 -22.35 -12.06
C LEU A 403 -1.06 -21.51 -12.64
N GLY A 404 -1.20 -21.03 -13.88
CA GLY A 404 -0.18 -20.26 -14.58
C GLY A 404 0.11 -20.80 -15.99
N GLY A 405 1.36 -20.69 -16.44
CA GLY A 405 1.79 -21.09 -17.78
C GLY A 405 1.34 -20.10 -18.86
N ALA A 406 1.30 -18.80 -18.55
CA ALA A 406 0.95 -17.77 -19.52
C ALA A 406 1.81 -17.86 -20.77
N LYS A 407 1.20 -17.76 -21.94
CA LYS A 407 1.87 -17.80 -23.24
C LYS A 407 2.25 -16.41 -23.73
N THR A 408 1.44 -15.41 -23.41
CA THR A 408 1.70 -14.01 -23.73
C THR A 408 2.46 -13.37 -22.57
N THR A 409 3.78 -13.31 -22.69
CA THR A 409 4.70 -12.83 -21.63
C THR A 409 5.36 -11.49 -21.97
N ARG A 410 4.80 -10.76 -22.94
CA ARG A 410 5.26 -9.42 -23.34
C ARG A 410 4.09 -8.61 -23.91
N PRO A 411 4.19 -7.26 -23.90
CA PRO A 411 3.18 -6.40 -24.50
C PRO A 411 3.02 -6.68 -26.00
N PRO A 412 1.79 -6.67 -26.58
CA PRO A 412 1.55 -6.90 -28.01
C PRO A 412 2.31 -5.92 -28.91
N ASN A 413 2.46 -4.66 -28.48
CA ASN A 413 3.17 -3.62 -29.21
C ASN A 413 4.67 -3.56 -28.86
N GLY A 414 5.19 -4.55 -28.11
CA GLY A 414 6.55 -4.59 -27.62
C GLY A 414 6.76 -3.75 -26.35
N TRP A 415 7.97 -3.81 -25.85
CA TRP A 415 8.39 -3.06 -24.66
C TRP A 415 8.73 -1.61 -25.02
N ASN A 416 8.23 -0.66 -24.22
CA ASN A 416 8.61 0.76 -24.39
C ASN A 416 9.99 1.08 -23.81
N ALA A 417 10.52 0.19 -22.95
CA ALA A 417 11.80 0.33 -22.28
C ALA A 417 12.38 -1.04 -21.88
N GLU A 418 13.51 -1.06 -21.20
CA GLU A 418 14.20 -2.28 -20.72
C GLU A 418 13.49 -2.91 -19.51
N LEU A 419 12.18 -3.23 -19.65
CA LEU A 419 11.36 -3.83 -18.58
C LEU A 419 11.36 -5.36 -18.61
N GLU A 420 11.65 -5.98 -19.74
CA GLU A 420 11.55 -7.43 -19.92
C GLU A 420 12.35 -8.21 -18.89
N VAL A 421 13.57 -7.74 -18.59
CA VAL A 421 14.49 -8.35 -17.66
C VAL A 421 13.87 -8.56 -16.26
N TYR A 422 13.03 -7.65 -15.79
CA TYR A 422 12.43 -7.73 -14.46
C TYR A 422 11.33 -8.79 -14.34
N PHE A 423 10.69 -9.15 -15.46
CA PHE A 423 9.67 -10.21 -15.48
C PHE A 423 10.25 -11.59 -15.77
N GLN A 424 11.51 -11.67 -16.20
CA GLN A 424 12.23 -12.93 -16.40
C GLN A 424 12.99 -13.38 -15.14
N GLN A 425 13.23 -12.47 -14.20
CA GLN A 425 13.90 -12.77 -12.95
C GLN A 425 12.92 -13.46 -12.00
N ASN A 426 13.27 -14.67 -11.56
CA ASN A 426 12.65 -15.27 -10.39
C ASN A 426 13.10 -14.44 -9.18
N GLY A 427 12.28 -13.54 -8.74
CA GLY A 427 12.60 -12.61 -7.66
C GLY A 427 13.30 -13.35 -6.51
N SER A 428 14.50 -12.92 -6.18
CA SER A 428 15.25 -13.43 -5.04
C SER A 428 14.54 -13.01 -3.77
N SER A 429 13.60 -13.82 -3.30
CA SER A 429 12.96 -13.58 -2.02
C SER A 429 13.94 -13.92 -0.90
N THR A 430 14.84 -12.99 -0.57
CA THR A 430 15.45 -13.02 0.76
C THR A 430 14.31 -12.88 1.76
N THR A 431 13.99 -13.97 2.43
CA THR A 431 12.93 -13.96 3.43
C THR A 431 13.38 -13.05 4.57
N ARG A 432 12.73 -11.88 4.68
CA ARG A 432 12.96 -10.96 5.78
C ARG A 432 12.59 -11.64 7.10
N VAL A 433 13.45 -11.55 8.10
CA VAL A 433 13.23 -12.12 9.43
C VAL A 433 12.78 -11.03 10.40
N PRO A 434 11.94 -11.37 11.41
CA PRO A 434 11.54 -10.41 12.43
C PRO A 434 12.75 -9.83 13.18
N THR A 435 12.74 -8.51 13.40
CA THR A 435 13.74 -7.80 14.21
C THR A 435 13.33 -7.70 15.68
N ARG A 436 12.19 -8.28 16.04
CA ARG A 436 11.65 -8.39 17.41
C ARG A 436 11.30 -9.82 17.77
N GLU A 437 11.22 -10.11 19.06
CA GLU A 437 10.64 -11.37 19.53
C GLU A 437 9.13 -11.39 19.21
N LEU A 438 8.70 -12.43 18.52
CA LEU A 438 7.30 -12.69 18.27
C LEU A 438 6.78 -13.73 19.26
N PRO A 439 5.50 -13.67 19.69
CA PRO A 439 4.90 -14.75 20.43
C PRO A 439 5.07 -16.05 19.65
N SER A 440 5.80 -16.99 20.22
CA SER A 440 5.91 -18.32 19.59
C SER A 440 4.52 -18.92 19.54
N ASP A 441 4.07 -19.33 18.35
CA ASP A 441 2.97 -20.29 18.23
C ASP A 441 3.39 -21.57 18.98
N LYS A 442 3.15 -21.60 20.25
CA LYS A 442 3.20 -22.84 21.01
C LYS A 442 2.04 -23.69 20.52
N LYS A 443 2.19 -24.29 19.34
CA LYS A 443 1.56 -25.58 19.09
C LYS A 443 1.88 -26.40 20.32
N GLY A 444 0.85 -26.77 21.09
CA GLY A 444 0.99 -27.51 22.32
C GLY A 444 1.85 -28.75 22.13
N SER A 445 3.16 -28.57 22.28
CA SER A 445 4.00 -29.64 22.76
C SER A 445 3.45 -29.91 24.15
N SER A 446 2.79 -31.04 24.30
CA SER A 446 2.48 -31.67 25.59
C SER A 446 3.82 -32.04 26.23
N GLY A 447 4.65 -31.03 26.49
CA GLY A 447 5.79 -31.14 27.38
C GLY A 447 5.19 -31.41 28.76
N ILE A 448 5.45 -32.60 29.28
CA ILE A 448 5.15 -33.02 30.63
C ILE A 448 5.58 -31.86 31.54
N LYS A 449 4.62 -31.11 32.08
CA LYS A 449 4.87 -30.12 33.13
C LYS A 449 5.27 -30.89 34.37
N LEU A 450 6.59 -31.15 34.52
CA LEU A 450 7.13 -31.68 35.76
C LEU A 450 6.82 -30.67 36.87
N ALA A 451 6.10 -31.10 37.87
CA ALA A 451 5.81 -30.29 39.04
C ALA A 451 7.13 -29.77 39.62
N PRO A 452 7.19 -28.57 40.24
CA PRO A 452 8.43 -28.00 40.82
C PRO A 452 9.17 -28.97 41.75
N GLY A 453 8.48 -29.84 42.44
CA GLY A 453 9.03 -30.92 43.26
C GLY A 453 9.77 -32.00 42.45
N ALA A 454 9.36 -32.28 41.20
CA ALA A 454 10.02 -33.28 40.36
C ALA A 454 11.37 -32.75 39.84
N ILE A 455 11.47 -31.44 39.54
CA ILE A 455 12.72 -30.78 39.13
C ILE A 455 13.73 -30.76 40.27
N ALA A 456 13.27 -30.48 41.52
CA ALA A 456 14.09 -30.55 42.71
C ALA A 456 14.56 -32.00 43.02
N GLY A 457 13.69 -33.00 42.82
CA GLY A 457 14.05 -34.42 42.97
C GLY A 457 15.11 -34.89 41.98
N ILE A 458 15.05 -34.46 40.70
CA ILE A 458 16.05 -34.82 39.68
C ILE A 458 17.39 -34.15 39.98
N ALA A 459 17.38 -32.87 40.43
CA ALA A 459 18.62 -32.16 40.81
C ALA A 459 19.32 -32.79 42.02
N ILE A 460 18.57 -33.19 43.06
CA ILE A 460 19.13 -33.83 44.29
C ILE A 460 19.58 -35.25 43.95
N GLY A 461 18.78 -36.04 43.21
CA GLY A 461 19.14 -37.38 42.78
C GLY A 461 20.39 -37.43 41.90
N GLY A 462 20.51 -36.47 40.95
CA GLY A 462 21.68 -36.32 40.10
C GLY A 462 22.95 -35.96 40.90
N ALA A 463 22.85 -35.06 41.89
CA ALA A 463 23.97 -34.69 42.73
C ALA A 463 24.45 -35.86 43.62
N LEU A 464 23.54 -36.70 44.13
CA LEU A 464 23.87 -37.90 44.93
C LEU A 464 24.53 -38.99 44.09
N LEU A 465 24.12 -39.17 42.84
CA LEU A 465 24.75 -40.08 41.88
C LEU A 465 26.19 -39.64 41.55
N VAL A 466 26.41 -38.40 41.29
CA VAL A 466 27.74 -37.83 41.02
C VAL A 466 28.64 -37.95 42.24
N ALA A 467 28.15 -37.66 43.44
CA ALA A 467 28.87 -37.84 44.71
C ALA A 467 29.24 -39.30 44.96
N SER A 468 28.31 -40.25 44.69
CA SER A 468 28.58 -41.68 44.80
C SER A 468 29.63 -42.19 43.81
N LEU A 469 29.60 -41.67 42.57
CA LEU A 469 30.62 -41.95 41.56
C LEU A 469 32.01 -41.43 42.01
N ILE A 470 32.09 -40.22 42.54
CA ILE A 470 33.35 -39.62 43.02
C ILE A 470 33.91 -40.45 44.19
N VAL A 471 33.09 -40.85 45.17
CA VAL A 471 33.47 -41.71 46.28
C VAL A 471 33.96 -43.07 45.77
N GLY A 472 33.25 -43.66 44.82
CA GLY A 472 33.67 -44.94 44.15
C GLY A 472 35.04 -44.83 43.45
N ILE A 473 35.26 -43.74 42.75
CA ILE A 473 36.56 -43.48 42.07
C ILE A 473 37.67 -43.25 43.10
N CYS A 474 37.39 -42.48 44.15
CA CYS A 474 38.39 -42.26 45.24
C CYS A 474 38.71 -43.59 45.96
N PHE A 475 37.71 -44.48 46.18
CA PHE A 475 37.93 -45.75 46.80
C PHE A 475 38.77 -46.68 45.86
N CYS A 476 38.50 -46.69 44.59
CA CYS A 476 39.30 -47.43 43.61
C CYS A 476 40.76 -46.93 43.53
N ILE A 477 40.98 -45.59 43.59
CA ILE A 477 42.31 -44.99 43.62
C ILE A 477 43.06 -45.35 44.91
N ARG A 478 42.39 -45.30 46.04
CA ARG A 478 42.97 -45.72 47.37
C ARG A 478 43.31 -47.21 47.34
N ARG A 479 42.44 -48.05 46.84
CA ARG A 479 42.67 -49.50 46.71
C ARG A 479 43.85 -49.82 45.79
N LYS A 480 44.02 -49.05 44.70
CA LYS A 480 45.17 -49.17 43.78
C LYS A 480 46.45 -48.71 44.44
N LYS A 481 46.42 -47.66 45.30
CA LYS A 481 47.59 -47.16 46.03
C LYS A 481 48.02 -48.14 47.14
N HIS A 482 47.10 -48.84 47.79
CA HIS A 482 47.41 -49.89 48.79
C HIS A 482 47.98 -51.18 48.13
N ARG A 483 47.63 -51.48 46.92
CA ARG A 483 48.16 -52.66 46.18
C ARG A 483 49.60 -52.47 45.67
N ASN A 484 50.05 -51.22 45.52
CA ASN A 484 51.39 -50.89 45.05
C ASN A 484 52.45 -50.76 46.17
N GLN A 485 52.07 -50.97 47.45
CA GLN A 485 52.98 -50.91 48.61
C GLN A 485 53.51 -52.24 49.05
N ILE A 486 53.19 -53.36 48.39
CA ILE A 486 53.70 -54.69 48.75
C ILE A 486 54.52 -55.23 47.55
N GLN A 487 55.64 -54.62 47.27
CA GLN A 487 56.80 -55.28 46.68
C GLN A 487 58.06 -54.43 46.87
N ILE A 488 58.76 -54.69 47.95
CA ILE A 488 60.15 -54.26 48.19
C ILE A 488 61.02 -55.54 48.04
N GLY A 489 62.08 -55.48 47.22
CA GLY A 489 63.08 -56.54 47.15
C GLY A 489 64.01 -56.36 45.96
N SER A 490 65.03 -55.67 46.11
CA SER A 490 66.38 -55.44 45.60
C SER A 490 67.05 -56.51 44.72
N PRO A 491 68.35 -56.34 44.18
CA PRO A 491 69.01 -55.14 43.63
C PRO A 491 69.79 -55.41 42.29
N ARG A 492 70.11 -54.30 41.62
CA ARG A 492 71.31 -53.98 40.76
C ARG A 492 72.12 -55.13 40.03
N PRO A 493 72.81 -54.85 38.82
CA PRO A 493 73.67 -53.67 38.61
C PRO A 493 73.64 -53.02 37.19
N GLN A 494 74.27 -51.88 37.13
CA GLN A 494 74.75 -51.17 35.93
C GLN A 494 75.90 -51.90 35.25
N PRO A 495 76.52 -51.52 34.06
CA PRO A 495 76.84 -50.16 33.63
C PRO A 495 76.93 -49.85 32.09
N ILE A 496 77.35 -48.60 31.81
CA ILE A 496 78.27 -48.08 30.78
C ILE A 496 77.69 -47.43 29.50
N THR A 497 77.73 -46.12 29.55
CA THR A 497 78.29 -45.08 28.66
C THR A 497 78.36 -45.27 27.16
N LYS A 498 77.91 -44.29 26.43
CA LYS A 498 78.74 -43.42 25.57
C LYS A 498 77.96 -42.19 25.05
N ALA A 499 78.61 -41.15 25.16
CA ALA A 499 78.65 -39.77 24.85
C ALA A 499 78.24 -39.28 23.46
N LEU A 500 77.48 -38.20 23.39
CA LEU A 500 77.62 -36.93 22.65
C LEU A 500 78.02 -36.92 21.15
N PRO A 501 77.63 -35.94 20.32
CA PRO A 501 77.66 -34.51 20.68
C PRO A 501 76.43 -33.63 20.26
N GLN A 502 76.45 -32.47 20.85
CA GLN A 502 75.65 -31.32 20.61
C GLN A 502 75.94 -30.59 19.30
N VAL A 503 75.03 -29.72 18.85
CA VAL A 503 75.26 -28.30 18.44
C VAL A 503 74.18 -27.90 17.40
N PRO A 504 73.71 -26.67 17.24
CA PRO A 504 73.35 -25.61 18.20
C PRO A 504 71.92 -25.02 17.94
N LYS A 505 71.51 -24.23 18.86
CA LYS A 505 70.35 -23.33 18.79
C LYS A 505 70.67 -22.17 17.87
N GLU A 506 69.67 -21.73 17.07
CA GLU A 506 69.60 -20.35 16.64
C GLU A 506 68.27 -19.73 17.10
N HIS A 507 68.48 -18.65 17.80
CA HIS A 507 67.52 -17.67 18.24
C HIS A 507 67.04 -16.82 17.06
N PHE A 508 65.77 -16.56 16.98
CA PHE A 508 65.26 -15.29 16.44
C PHE A 508 64.20 -14.74 17.37
N SER A 509 64.53 -13.64 17.95
CA SER A 509 63.67 -12.72 18.72
C SER A 509 62.92 -11.78 17.78
N PRO A 510 61.81 -11.18 18.23
CA PRO A 510 60.92 -10.37 17.40
C PRO A 510 61.38 -8.93 17.31
N GLN A 511 61.23 -8.32 16.14
CA GLN A 511 61.38 -6.88 15.94
C GLN A 511 60.05 -6.21 15.68
N SER A 512 59.72 -5.42 16.61
CA SER A 512 59.10 -4.08 16.73
C SER A 512 58.51 -3.44 15.45
N GLN A 513 57.30 -3.02 15.69
CA GLN A 513 56.50 -1.94 15.12
C GLN A 513 57.26 -0.77 14.52
N HIS A 514 56.88 -0.34 13.33
CA HIS A 514 56.98 1.05 12.89
C HIS A 514 55.65 1.50 12.30
N SER A 515 55.02 2.39 13.05
CA SER A 515 53.96 3.26 12.67
C SER A 515 54.48 4.37 11.74
N HIS A 516 53.83 4.58 10.58
CA HIS A 516 53.95 5.82 9.81
C HIS A 516 52.61 6.58 9.80
N PRO A 517 52.63 7.90 10.06
CA PRO A 517 51.44 8.71 10.07
C PRO A 517 51.03 9.12 8.66
N TYR A 518 49.77 8.92 8.32
CA TYR A 518 49.14 9.48 7.13
C TYR A 518 48.90 10.99 7.31
N ARG A 519 49.54 11.75 6.46
CA ARG A 519 49.44 13.20 6.32
C ARG A 519 48.14 13.53 5.60
N GLN A 520 47.19 14.21 6.29
CA GLN A 520 46.01 14.82 5.69
C GLN A 520 46.42 15.97 4.76
N LYS A 521 45.91 15.96 3.53
CA LYS A 521 45.87 17.10 2.64
C LYS A 521 44.62 17.94 2.93
N PRO A 522 44.73 19.28 2.96
CA PRO A 522 43.56 20.15 3.16
C PRO A 522 42.72 20.25 1.87
N ALA A 523 41.38 20.31 2.09
CA ALA A 523 40.39 20.56 1.06
C ALA A 523 40.45 22.02 0.54
N PRO A 524 40.11 22.27 -0.72
CA PRO A 524 40.05 23.64 -1.24
C PRO A 524 38.79 24.35 -0.75
N GLN A 525 38.96 25.57 -0.25
CA GLN A 525 37.89 26.51 0.05
C GLN A 525 37.22 26.95 -1.26
N SER A 526 35.92 26.77 -1.37
CA SER A 526 35.09 27.41 -2.38
C SER A 526 34.65 28.78 -1.91
N GLN A 527 34.95 29.79 -2.71
CA GLN A 527 34.51 31.18 -2.55
C GLN A 527 32.99 31.26 -2.73
N HIS A 528 32.32 31.93 -1.77
CA HIS A 528 30.95 32.38 -1.89
C HIS A 528 30.86 33.54 -2.88
N GLU A 529 30.17 33.34 -3.99
CA GLU A 529 29.59 34.44 -4.76
C GLU A 529 28.20 34.76 -4.21
N LEU A 530 28.04 36.01 -3.78
CA LEU A 530 26.75 36.61 -3.42
C LEU A 530 25.91 36.76 -4.70
N ILE A 531 24.79 36.04 -4.77
CA ILE A 531 23.73 36.26 -5.73
C ILE A 531 22.73 37.24 -5.10
N THR A 532 22.59 38.40 -5.69
CA THR A 532 21.61 39.44 -5.39
C THR A 532 20.19 38.92 -5.61
N GLU A 533 19.30 39.17 -4.63
CA GLU A 533 17.85 38.94 -4.72
C GLU A 533 17.24 39.75 -5.88
N PRO A 534 16.30 39.18 -6.65
CA PRO A 534 15.44 39.96 -7.53
C PRO A 534 14.22 40.49 -6.75
N GLU A 535 13.89 41.75 -7.01
CA GLU A 535 12.71 42.44 -6.46
C GLU A 535 11.38 41.75 -6.78
N PRO A 536 10.34 41.91 -5.91
CA PRO A 536 9.06 41.27 -6.09
C PRO A 536 8.25 41.95 -7.20
N VAL A 537 7.83 41.14 -8.17
CA VAL A 537 6.86 41.55 -9.20
C VAL A 537 5.45 41.37 -8.63
N GLU A 538 4.72 42.47 -8.52
CA GLU A 538 3.28 42.45 -8.19
C GLU A 538 2.48 41.71 -9.26
N LEU A 539 1.84 40.62 -8.91
CA LEU A 539 0.89 39.92 -9.75
C LEU A 539 -0.55 40.33 -9.38
N TYR A 540 -1.19 41.00 -10.33
CA TYR A 540 -2.61 41.33 -10.34
C TYR A 540 -3.47 40.11 -10.02
N GLY A 541 -4.35 40.25 -9.02
CA GLY A 541 -5.33 39.23 -8.63
C GLY A 541 -6.39 39.01 -9.71
N SER A 542 -6.40 37.81 -10.27
CA SER A 542 -7.58 37.26 -10.94
C SER A 542 -8.26 36.28 -10.00
N HIS A 543 -9.51 36.61 -9.62
CA HIS A 543 -10.39 35.71 -8.90
C HIS A 543 -10.68 34.46 -9.74
N TYR A 544 -9.93 33.39 -9.54
CA TYR A 544 -10.32 32.07 -10.01
C TYR A 544 -11.24 31.45 -8.95
N ARG A 545 -12.52 31.41 -9.26
CA ARG A 545 -13.51 30.59 -8.57
C ARG A 545 -13.20 29.15 -8.98
N MET A 546 -12.50 28.39 -8.12
CA MET A 546 -12.43 26.95 -8.27
C MET A 546 -13.83 26.36 -8.03
N THR A 547 -14.55 26.09 -9.09
CA THR A 547 -15.65 25.12 -9.03
C THR A 547 -14.99 23.73 -9.03
N THR A 548 -14.52 23.27 -7.85
CA THR A 548 -14.35 21.85 -7.63
C THR A 548 -15.73 21.26 -7.66
N GLY A 549 -16.00 20.41 -8.65
CA GLY A 549 -17.25 19.65 -8.75
C GLY A 549 -17.37 18.63 -7.63
N TYR A 550 -17.41 19.10 -6.40
CA TYR A 550 -17.79 18.33 -5.22
C TYR A 550 -19.18 18.75 -4.83
N THR A 551 -20.14 17.99 -5.31
CA THR A 551 -21.48 18.03 -4.76
C THR A 551 -21.42 17.62 -3.30
N LYS A 552 -21.94 18.47 -2.42
CA LYS A 552 -22.43 18.23 -1.04
C LYS A 552 -21.56 17.46 -0.01
N ASP A 553 -20.48 16.76 -0.40
CA ASP A 553 -19.76 15.88 0.53
C ASP A 553 -18.51 16.50 1.18
N GLU A 554 -18.15 17.74 0.86
CA GLU A 554 -17.11 18.46 1.59
C GLU A 554 -17.70 19.21 2.78
N GLY A 555 -17.63 18.59 3.96
CA GLY A 555 -17.96 19.20 5.23
C GLY A 555 -17.00 20.34 5.56
N LEU A 556 -17.29 21.54 5.09
CA LEU A 556 -16.69 22.76 5.62
C LEU A 556 -17.31 23.02 7.00
N GLY A 557 -16.45 22.99 8.02
CA GLY A 557 -16.82 23.38 9.38
C GLY A 557 -17.45 24.76 9.39
N MET A 558 -18.73 24.83 9.71
CA MET A 558 -19.41 26.10 9.97
C MET A 558 -18.91 26.66 11.29
N GLN A 559 -18.19 27.78 11.23
CA GLN A 559 -18.15 28.72 12.35
C GLN A 559 -19.52 29.37 12.49
N LYS A 560 -20.08 29.29 13.69
CA LYS A 560 -21.24 30.02 14.18
C LYS A 560 -21.03 31.52 13.98
N LEU A 561 -21.86 32.16 13.17
CA LEU A 561 -22.10 33.59 13.22
C LEU A 561 -23.55 33.79 13.67
N GLU A 562 -23.70 34.50 14.77
CA GLU A 562 -24.97 34.92 15.37
C GLU A 562 -25.73 35.91 14.49
N GLU A 563 -27.03 35.71 14.45
CA GLU A 563 -28.19 36.58 14.26
C GLU A 563 -28.03 37.93 13.56
N ALA A 564 -28.75 38.05 12.43
CA ALA A 564 -29.53 39.23 12.11
C ALA A 564 -30.85 38.79 11.43
N GLN A 565 -31.96 38.94 12.13
CA GLN A 565 -33.34 38.84 11.62
C GLN A 565 -33.58 39.91 10.59
N ALA A 566 -34.10 39.55 9.41
CA ALA A 566 -34.93 40.45 8.59
C ALA A 566 -35.86 39.62 7.70
N ASP A 567 -37.10 40.01 7.69
CA ASP A 567 -38.32 39.53 7.07
C ASP A 567 -38.17 38.86 5.69
N ALA A 568 -38.77 37.69 5.55
CA ALA A 568 -38.95 36.96 4.29
C ALA A 568 -40.32 37.25 3.68
N PRO A 569 -40.44 37.58 2.39
CA PRO A 569 -41.70 37.50 1.66
C PRO A 569 -41.95 36.09 1.14
N ALA A 570 -43.25 35.74 1.07
CA ALA A 570 -43.79 34.43 0.71
C ALA A 570 -43.37 33.91 -0.68
N PRO A 571 -43.35 32.59 -0.89
CA PRO A 571 -42.93 31.99 -2.16
C PRO A 571 -44.02 32.15 -3.24
N LEU A 572 -43.60 32.68 -4.39
CA LEU A 572 -44.39 32.68 -5.63
C LEU A 572 -44.30 31.31 -6.31
N TYR A 573 -45.44 30.68 -6.49
CA TYR A 573 -45.63 29.51 -7.33
C TYR A 573 -45.34 29.86 -8.79
N TYR A 574 -44.25 29.30 -9.39
CA TYR A 574 -44.07 29.28 -10.83
C TYR A 574 -44.71 28.00 -11.40
N SER A 575 -45.76 28.20 -12.20
CA SER A 575 -46.34 27.14 -13.04
C SER A 575 -45.35 26.74 -14.13
N ARG A 576 -45.04 25.45 -14.21
CA ARG A 576 -44.24 24.87 -15.28
C ARG A 576 -45.00 24.91 -16.60
N SER A 577 -44.42 25.56 -17.60
CA SER A 577 -44.88 25.44 -18.98
C SER A 577 -44.61 24.02 -19.51
N PRO A 578 -45.48 23.45 -20.34
CA PRO A 578 -45.26 22.13 -20.94
C PRO A 578 -44.08 22.16 -21.93
N PRO A 579 -43.37 21.04 -22.11
CA PRO A 579 -42.26 20.94 -23.07
C PRO A 579 -42.74 21.10 -24.52
N PRO A 580 -41.91 21.67 -25.41
CA PRO A 580 -42.25 21.80 -26.80
C PRO A 580 -42.38 20.42 -27.51
N PRO A 581 -43.24 20.30 -28.55
CA PRO A 581 -43.42 19.07 -29.27
C PRO A 581 -42.15 18.69 -30.08
N PRO A 582 -41.92 17.40 -30.33
CA PRO A 582 -40.75 16.94 -31.10
C PRO A 582 -40.81 17.44 -32.53
N PRO A 583 -39.65 17.69 -33.18
CA PRO A 583 -39.60 18.08 -34.58
C PRO A 583 -40.09 16.95 -35.50
N PRO A 584 -40.63 17.28 -36.68
CA PRO A 584 -41.11 16.29 -37.65
C PRO A 584 -39.92 15.53 -38.26
N PRO A 585 -40.12 14.26 -38.70
CA PRO A 585 -39.05 13.48 -39.28
C PRO A 585 -38.57 14.09 -40.60
N SER A 586 -37.26 14.20 -40.74
CA SER A 586 -36.61 14.65 -41.98
C SER A 586 -36.79 13.59 -43.09
N SER A 587 -37.32 14.03 -44.24
CA SER A 587 -37.42 13.23 -45.43
C SER A 587 -36.03 12.87 -45.99
N GLU A 588 -35.77 11.59 -46.14
CA GLU A 588 -34.58 11.06 -46.82
C GLU A 588 -34.58 11.49 -48.30
N PRO A 589 -33.42 11.86 -48.88
CA PRO A 589 -33.29 12.00 -50.31
C PRO A 589 -33.20 10.62 -51.00
N PRO A 590 -33.69 10.48 -52.25
CA PRO A 590 -33.75 9.20 -52.94
C PRO A 590 -32.36 8.64 -53.31
N ALA A 591 -32.24 7.33 -53.21
CA ALA A 591 -31.05 6.54 -53.52
C ALA A 591 -30.61 6.74 -54.97
N LEU A 592 -29.32 7.01 -55.18
CA LEU A 592 -28.64 7.00 -56.46
C LEU A 592 -28.39 5.55 -56.91
N ALA A 593 -28.73 5.27 -58.17
CA ALA A 593 -28.55 3.98 -58.83
C ALA A 593 -27.07 3.57 -59.01
N PRO A 594 -26.76 2.27 -59.04
CA PRO A 594 -25.38 1.79 -59.14
C PRO A 594 -24.79 1.95 -60.54
N ALA A 595 -23.50 2.38 -60.59
CA ALA A 595 -22.70 2.43 -61.80
C ALA A 595 -22.23 1.02 -62.25
N PRO A 596 -22.04 0.77 -63.55
CA PRO A 596 -21.78 -0.57 -64.08
C PRO A 596 -20.28 -0.97 -63.91
N ALA A 597 -20.11 -2.29 -63.83
CA ALA A 597 -18.84 -2.99 -63.68
C ALA A 597 -17.93 -2.81 -64.93
N ALA A 598 -16.62 -2.60 -64.67
CA ALA A 598 -15.58 -2.72 -65.68
C ALA A 598 -14.84 -4.06 -65.49
N SER A 599 -14.79 -4.82 -66.63
CA SER A 599 -14.11 -6.11 -66.78
C SER A 599 -12.62 -5.93 -67.16
N PRO A 600 -11.87 -7.06 -67.28
CA PRO A 600 -10.49 -7.10 -66.88
C PRO A 600 -9.47 -7.22 -68.03
N ASN A 601 -8.20 -6.92 -67.69
CA ASN A 601 -6.90 -7.45 -68.19
C ASN A 601 -6.64 -7.50 -69.71
N PRO A 602 -5.40 -7.52 -70.20
CA PRO A 602 -4.31 -8.37 -69.77
C PRO A 602 -2.84 -7.82 -69.98
N SER A 603 -1.94 -8.46 -69.23
CA SER A 603 -0.67 -9.07 -69.69
C SER A 603 0.57 -8.24 -70.09
N MET A 604 1.66 -8.67 -69.48
CA MET A 604 3.00 -8.96 -69.96
C MET A 604 3.94 -7.81 -70.37
N TYR A 605 5.10 -7.69 -69.75
CA TYR A 605 6.38 -8.24 -70.18
C TYR A 605 7.53 -7.92 -69.20
N SER A 606 8.33 -8.94 -69.04
CA SER A 606 9.65 -9.03 -68.43
C SER A 606 10.70 -8.07 -69.01
N THR A 607 11.71 -7.74 -68.18
CA THR A 607 13.18 -7.90 -68.47
C THR A 607 13.97 -7.31 -67.30
N ARG A 608 14.70 -7.99 -66.62
CA ARG A 608 16.07 -8.48 -66.43
C ARG A 608 17.17 -7.43 -66.75
N TRP A 609 18.23 -7.51 -65.91
CA TRP A 609 19.59 -6.91 -65.90
C TRP A 609 19.70 -5.67 -65.04
N GLY A 610 20.72 -5.47 -64.21
CA GLY A 610 21.97 -6.18 -63.97
C GLY A 610 22.80 -5.40 -62.95
N ARG A 611 23.76 -6.09 -62.40
CA ARG A 611 24.83 -5.77 -61.46
C ARG A 611 25.53 -4.42 -61.65
N GLY A 612 26.10 -3.94 -60.49
CA GLY A 612 27.28 -3.06 -60.45
C GLY A 612 27.35 -2.36 -59.08
N ARG A 613 28.08 -2.88 -58.19
CA ARG A 613 29.42 -2.54 -57.66
C ARG A 613 29.66 -1.06 -57.29
N ASP A 614 29.90 -0.92 -56.01
CA ASP A 614 31.07 -0.39 -55.32
C ASP A 614 31.31 1.13 -55.23
N LEU A 615 31.76 1.42 -54.02
CA LEU A 615 32.82 2.28 -53.56
C LEU A 615 32.43 3.59 -52.86
N SER A 616 32.75 3.50 -51.54
CA SER A 616 33.53 4.50 -50.76
C SER A 616 33.08 5.96 -50.79
N GLY A 617 32.88 6.62 -49.68
CA GLY A 617 33.82 6.97 -48.70
C GLY A 617 33.58 8.41 -48.19
N TRP A 618 33.95 8.63 -46.93
CA TRP A 618 34.32 9.91 -46.30
C TRP A 618 33.20 10.93 -46.13
N GLY A 619 32.98 11.57 -45.03
CA GLY A 619 33.73 11.91 -43.83
C GLY A 619 33.18 13.20 -43.26
N VAL A 620 33.17 13.26 -41.95
CA VAL A 620 33.40 14.38 -41.05
C VAL A 620 32.75 15.74 -41.37
N ARG A 621 31.76 16.08 -40.55
CA ARG A 621 31.85 17.21 -39.57
C ARG A 621 30.70 17.09 -38.54
#